data_9a65768747f160d43153dbae04fc8659
#
_entry.id   9a65768747f160d43153dbae04fc8659
#
_cell.length_a   1.000
_cell.length_b   1.000
_cell.length_c   1.000
_cell.angle_alpha   90.00
_cell.angle_beta   90.00
_cell.angle_gamma   90.00
#
_symmetry.space_group_name_H-M   'P 1'
#
loop_
_entity.id
_entity.type
_entity.pdbx_description
1 polymer ?
#
loop_
_entity_poly.entity_id
_entity_poly.type
_entity_poly.pdbx_seq_one_letter_code
_entity_poly.pdbx_strand_id
1 'polypeptide(L)'
;MKRRFTTALVILLAFALLIGTTAITASAETTTYTPIGGSAAFIKNLVVDSDANIPSISFKYTSRRGTPQDATATTIEILAATTGGEVSDAVFSNDDTASAIPGVPTDDRSHPTPGKKYAQKSVTVNFPDGTFTKPGVYRFVISETNNNLPGVTYDSNPTRYLDVFVVANENNVLSVDSYVLRDAATDIGTNGEYVEDPGVKSSGYTNRLTQYDFEFSKTISGNQADKNKRFNFTLTITGANPGTYPIIAHDVEGNPTSITVGANGTATGEYSLTSGSTVQVIGLNAGAVCTVTEDADDYTATHRLDSGNAVSGNSSGAVTLNSDHSVAFTNTRNGVIPTGVIMTIAPFAIGICVFGAVIIFIISRRKRRNY
;
A
#
# COMPACT_ATOMS: atom_id res chain seq x y z
N MET A 1 30.44 2.43 10.43
CA MET A 1 29.57 1.73 11.37
C MET A 1 30.18 0.52 12.08
N LYS A 2 31.40 0.10 11.78
CA LYS A 2 32.08 -1.06 12.43
C LYS A 2 32.70 -0.80 13.81
N ARG A 3 32.76 0.43 14.28
CA ARG A 3 33.52 0.79 15.53
C ARG A 3 32.70 0.85 16.82
N ARG A 4 31.35 0.80 16.76
CA ARG A 4 30.51 0.87 17.99
C ARG A 4 30.10 -0.52 18.53
N PHE A 5 30.17 -1.56 17.72
CA PHE A 5 29.89 -2.93 18.15
C PHE A 5 30.97 -3.54 19.05
N THR A 6 32.21 -3.07 18.95
CA THR A 6 33.34 -3.65 19.69
C THR A 6 33.35 -3.26 21.18
N THR A 7 32.73 -2.15 21.56
CA THR A 7 32.80 -1.68 22.96
C THR A 7 31.74 -2.33 23.86
N ALA A 8 30.55 -2.58 23.35
CA ALA A 8 29.50 -3.28 24.12
C ALA A 8 29.83 -4.78 24.32
N LEU A 9 30.49 -5.39 23.34
CA LEU A 9 30.89 -6.81 23.39
C LEU A 9 32.03 -7.05 24.40
N VAL A 10 32.93 -6.10 24.58
CA VAL A 10 34.06 -6.22 25.52
C VAL A 10 33.60 -6.23 26.97
N ILE A 11 32.49 -5.58 27.31
CA ILE A 11 31.97 -5.56 28.68
C ILE A 11 31.31 -6.90 29.05
N LEU A 12 30.70 -7.60 28.08
CA LEU A 12 30.13 -8.94 28.33
C LEU A 12 31.21 -10.02 28.44
N LEU A 13 32.35 -9.89 27.75
CA LEU A 13 33.46 -10.85 27.80
C LEU A 13 34.38 -10.71 29.03
N ALA A 14 34.41 -9.54 29.68
CA ALA A 14 35.26 -9.32 30.85
C ALA A 14 34.83 -10.07 32.12
N PHE A 15 33.65 -10.69 32.13
CA PHE A 15 33.13 -11.45 33.27
C PHE A 15 33.45 -12.95 33.27
N ALA A 16 34.00 -13.47 32.16
CA ALA A 16 34.23 -14.90 32.01
C ALA A 16 35.67 -15.36 32.35
N LEU A 17 36.62 -14.50 32.71
CA LEU A 17 38.02 -14.86 32.82
C LEU A 17 38.64 -14.56 34.19
N LEU A 18 37.95 -14.81 35.32
CA LEU A 18 38.58 -14.84 36.63
C LEU A 18 38.00 -15.92 37.53
N ILE A 19 38.28 -17.19 37.19
CA ILE A 19 38.12 -18.29 38.15
C ILE A 19 39.48 -18.89 38.41
N GLY A 20 40.24 -18.29 39.28
CA GLY A 20 41.36 -18.86 40.01
C GLY A 20 40.85 -19.52 41.28
N THR A 21 41.17 -20.79 41.46
CA THR A 21 40.84 -21.68 42.54
C THR A 21 41.11 -21.13 43.93
N THR A 22 40.11 -20.62 44.62
CA THR A 22 39.97 -20.65 46.07
C THR A 22 38.48 -20.82 46.36
N ALA A 23 38.13 -21.86 47.14
CA ALA A 23 36.75 -22.03 47.58
C ALA A 23 36.40 -20.92 48.59
N ILE A 24 35.98 -19.78 48.03
CA ILE A 24 35.29 -18.76 48.76
C ILE A 24 33.81 -19.10 48.58
N THR A 25 33.15 -19.40 49.69
CA THR A 25 31.67 -19.39 49.76
C THR A 25 31.26 -17.92 49.59
N ALA A 26 31.34 -17.45 48.36
CA ALA A 26 30.74 -16.17 47.98
C ALA A 26 29.25 -16.42 48.05
N SER A 27 28.57 -15.87 49.01
CA SER A 27 27.15 -15.52 48.90
C SER A 27 27.05 -14.72 47.61
N ALA A 28 26.45 -15.28 46.59
CA ALA A 28 26.18 -14.54 45.34
C ALA A 28 25.27 -13.39 45.76
N GLU A 29 25.82 -12.17 45.83
CA GLU A 29 24.98 -10.98 45.93
C GLU A 29 24.05 -11.00 44.74
N THR A 30 22.76 -11.14 45.02
CA THR A 30 21.73 -11.13 44.01
C THR A 30 21.64 -9.69 43.51
N THR A 31 22.28 -9.40 42.39
CA THR A 31 22.18 -8.09 41.78
C THR A 31 20.71 -7.80 41.46
N THR A 32 20.17 -6.79 42.10
CA THR A 32 18.79 -6.36 41.94
C THR A 32 18.74 -5.26 40.87
N TYR A 33 17.95 -5.45 39.84
CA TYR A 33 17.69 -4.46 38.80
C TYR A 33 16.29 -3.87 38.99
N THR A 34 16.11 -2.59 38.68
CA THR A 34 14.78 -2.00 38.53
C THR A 34 14.26 -2.33 37.15
N PRO A 35 13.15 -3.09 37.02
CA PRO A 35 12.59 -3.41 35.73
C PRO A 35 12.17 -2.17 34.95
N ILE A 36 12.38 -2.17 33.64
CA ILE A 36 12.08 -1.06 32.74
C ILE A 36 11.17 -1.50 31.59
N GLY A 37 10.61 -0.49 30.92
CA GLY A 37 10.04 -0.57 29.57
C GLY A 37 11.02 -0.08 28.52
N GLY A 38 10.51 0.24 27.35
CA GLY A 38 11.29 0.78 26.24
C GLY A 38 10.49 0.84 24.96
N SER A 39 11.18 1.13 23.86
CA SER A 39 10.56 1.12 22.54
C SER A 39 11.52 0.64 21.46
N ALA A 40 10.95 0.10 20.40
CA ALA A 40 11.61 -0.21 19.13
C ALA A 40 10.74 0.29 17.99
N ALA A 41 11.30 0.37 16.78
CA ALA A 41 10.53 0.77 15.60
C ALA A 41 10.94 -0.04 14.37
N PHE A 42 10.00 -0.17 13.43
CA PHE A 42 10.25 -0.71 12.11
C PHE A 42 9.50 0.10 11.05
N ILE A 43 9.77 -0.17 9.79
CA ILE A 43 9.17 0.56 8.67
C ILE A 43 8.04 -0.27 8.04
N LYS A 44 6.91 0.38 7.80
CA LYS A 44 5.87 -0.12 6.89
C LYS A 44 6.00 0.59 5.55
N ASN A 45 6.17 -0.19 4.49
CA ASN A 45 6.13 0.29 3.12
C ASN A 45 4.79 -0.03 2.48
N LEU A 46 4.24 0.93 1.73
CA LEU A 46 3.11 0.75 0.83
C LEU A 46 3.55 1.11 -0.58
N VAL A 47 3.47 0.15 -1.49
CA VAL A 47 3.78 0.34 -2.91
C VAL A 47 2.48 0.66 -3.65
N VAL A 48 2.48 1.77 -4.40
CA VAL A 48 1.34 2.26 -5.19
C VAL A 48 1.79 2.65 -6.59
N ASP A 49 0.86 2.87 -7.52
CA ASP A 49 1.17 3.39 -8.85
C ASP A 49 1.70 4.82 -8.79
N SER A 50 2.64 5.17 -9.69
CA SER A 50 3.38 6.44 -9.63
C SER A 50 2.49 7.67 -9.85
N ASP A 51 1.38 7.53 -10.56
CA ASP A 51 0.41 8.57 -10.87
C ASP A 51 -0.82 8.56 -9.95
N ALA A 52 -1.02 7.49 -9.16
CA ALA A 52 -2.11 7.39 -8.21
C ALA A 52 -1.81 8.10 -6.88
N ASN A 53 -2.85 8.55 -6.18
CA ASN A 53 -2.74 9.01 -4.80
C ASN A 53 -2.66 7.83 -3.83
N ILE A 54 -2.11 8.08 -2.64
CA ILE A 54 -2.10 7.13 -1.54
C ILE A 54 -3.49 7.18 -0.89
N PRO A 55 -4.23 6.06 -0.81
CA PRO A 55 -5.53 6.06 -0.14
C PRO A 55 -5.39 6.08 1.38
N SER A 56 -6.50 6.37 2.08
CA SER A 56 -6.58 6.32 3.53
C SER A 56 -6.82 4.88 4.00
N ILE A 57 -5.73 4.17 4.29
CA ILE A 57 -5.74 2.77 4.74
C ILE A 57 -4.84 2.56 5.94
N SER A 58 -5.17 1.57 6.78
CA SER A 58 -4.43 1.26 8.00
C SER A 58 -4.03 -0.21 8.04
N PHE A 59 -2.77 -0.47 8.41
CA PHE A 59 -2.23 -1.80 8.64
C PHE A 59 -2.03 -2.03 10.13
N LYS A 60 -2.49 -3.17 10.61
CA LYS A 60 -2.47 -3.54 12.03
C LYS A 60 -1.44 -4.61 12.31
N TYR A 61 -0.91 -4.58 13.52
CA TYR A 61 0.10 -5.49 13.99
C TYR A 61 -0.23 -6.03 15.37
N THR A 62 0.34 -7.18 15.66
CA THR A 62 0.36 -7.75 17.00
C THR A 62 1.79 -8.01 17.43
N SER A 63 2.07 -7.88 18.72
CA SER A 63 3.35 -8.28 19.33
C SER A 63 3.09 -9.30 20.42
N ARG A 64 3.87 -10.36 20.43
CA ARG A 64 3.87 -11.34 21.51
C ARG A 64 5.29 -11.67 21.93
N ARG A 65 5.44 -12.15 23.15
CA ARG A 65 6.74 -12.66 23.64
C ARG A 65 7.24 -13.79 22.75
N GLY A 66 8.50 -13.77 22.40
CA GLY A 66 9.20 -14.92 21.82
C GLY A 66 9.39 -16.05 22.83
N THR A 67 9.79 -17.21 22.35
CA THR A 67 10.13 -18.33 23.20
C THR A 67 11.49 -18.09 23.84
N PRO A 68 11.61 -18.13 25.17
CA PRO A 68 12.90 -18.09 25.85
C PRO A 68 13.76 -19.28 25.47
N GLN A 69 15.07 -19.10 25.47
CA GLN A 69 16.04 -20.15 25.17
C GLN A 69 17.17 -20.06 26.20
N ASP A 70 17.55 -21.20 26.77
CA ASP A 70 18.70 -21.29 27.67
C ASP A 70 20.00 -21.11 26.86
N ALA A 71 21.01 -20.54 27.50
CA ALA A 71 22.35 -20.50 26.92
C ALA A 71 22.91 -21.88 26.69
N THR A 72 23.66 -22.08 25.61
CA THR A 72 24.44 -23.29 25.36
C THR A 72 25.94 -22.95 25.35
N ALA A 73 26.79 -23.92 25.03
CA ALA A 73 28.21 -23.67 24.88
C ALA A 73 28.54 -22.68 23.73
N THR A 74 27.61 -22.52 22.77
CA THR A 74 27.83 -21.74 21.56
C THR A 74 26.82 -20.59 21.36
N THR A 75 25.72 -20.56 22.13
CA THR A 75 24.65 -19.56 22.00
C THR A 75 24.38 -18.86 23.32
N ILE A 76 23.96 -17.60 23.27
CA ILE A 76 23.54 -16.84 24.42
C ILE A 76 22.08 -17.14 24.79
N GLU A 77 21.71 -16.82 26.05
CA GLU A 77 20.34 -16.92 26.55
C GLU A 77 19.42 -15.91 25.82
N ILE A 78 18.22 -16.34 25.45
CA ILE A 78 17.10 -15.46 25.09
C ILE A 78 16.14 -15.40 26.30
N LEU A 79 16.03 -14.25 26.89
CA LEU A 79 15.31 -14.04 28.14
C LEU A 79 13.79 -14.03 27.94
N ALA A 80 13.08 -14.46 28.98
CA ALA A 80 11.63 -14.31 29.05
C ALA A 80 11.26 -12.84 29.34
N ALA A 81 10.59 -12.18 28.44
CA ALA A 81 9.94 -10.89 28.73
C ALA A 81 8.66 -11.09 29.55
N THR A 82 8.23 -10.09 30.31
CA THR A 82 6.99 -10.15 31.09
C THR A 82 5.75 -9.91 30.23
N THR A 83 5.86 -9.04 29.22
CA THR A 83 4.76 -8.66 28.29
C THR A 83 5.19 -8.82 26.83
N GLY A 84 4.22 -8.78 25.89
CA GLY A 84 4.47 -8.84 24.44
C GLY A 84 4.78 -7.49 23.80
N GLY A 85 4.55 -6.39 24.50
CA GLY A 85 4.60 -5.04 23.95
C GLY A 85 3.32 -4.66 23.17
N GLU A 86 3.17 -3.37 22.91
CA GLU A 86 2.07 -2.79 22.13
C GLU A 86 2.61 -2.20 20.83
N VAL A 87 1.93 -2.49 19.70
CA VAL A 87 2.37 -2.03 18.37
C VAL A 87 1.38 -1.01 17.85
N SER A 88 1.90 0.13 17.36
CA SER A 88 1.07 1.13 16.70
C SER A 88 0.61 0.65 15.32
N ASP A 89 -0.54 1.15 14.85
CA ASP A 89 -0.96 0.96 13.47
C ASP A 89 -0.09 1.79 12.51
N ALA A 90 0.07 1.30 11.26
CA ALA A 90 0.60 2.11 10.17
C ALA A 90 -0.56 2.74 9.40
N VAL A 91 -0.83 4.02 9.62
CA VAL A 91 -1.96 4.74 8.99
C VAL A 91 -1.45 5.57 7.83
N PHE A 92 -1.93 5.26 6.62
CA PHE A 92 -1.66 6.02 5.40
C PHE A 92 -2.84 6.92 5.05
N SER A 93 -2.56 8.03 4.36
CA SER A 93 -3.54 9.01 3.89
C SER A 93 -3.09 9.69 2.60
N ASN A 94 -3.97 10.46 1.97
CA ASN A 94 -3.63 11.24 0.76
C ASN A 94 -2.54 12.30 1.01
N ASP A 95 -2.33 12.72 2.26
CA ASP A 95 -1.31 13.71 2.62
C ASP A 95 0.10 13.11 2.70
N ASP A 96 0.21 11.79 2.64
CA ASP A 96 1.49 11.12 2.70
C ASP A 96 2.28 11.30 1.41
N THR A 97 3.56 11.62 1.57
CA THR A 97 4.48 11.69 0.44
C THR A 97 5.00 10.31 0.09
N ALA A 98 5.04 10.02 -1.22
CA ALA A 98 5.68 8.82 -1.73
C ALA A 98 6.90 9.20 -2.58
N SER A 99 7.97 8.42 -2.47
CA SER A 99 9.18 8.60 -3.26
C SER A 99 9.12 7.72 -4.51
N ALA A 100 9.50 8.27 -5.66
CA ALA A 100 9.70 7.52 -6.89
C ALA A 100 10.97 6.64 -6.84
N ILE A 101 11.94 7.03 -5.98
CA ILE A 101 13.14 6.23 -5.71
C ILE A 101 13.00 5.74 -4.29
N PRO A 102 12.78 4.48 -4.09
CA PRO A 102 12.48 3.97 -2.78
C PRO A 102 13.67 4.11 -1.82
N GLY A 103 13.36 4.46 -0.55
CA GLY A 103 14.00 3.79 0.56
C GLY A 103 13.50 2.35 0.50
N VAL A 104 14.07 1.57 -0.36
CA VAL A 104 13.58 0.41 -1.04
C VAL A 104 13.20 -0.69 -0.07
N PRO A 105 12.02 -1.31 -0.23
CA PRO A 105 11.69 -2.56 0.44
C PRO A 105 12.82 -3.57 0.27
N THR A 106 13.06 -4.36 1.28
CA THR A 106 14.20 -5.30 1.32
C THR A 106 14.17 -6.36 0.23
N ASP A 107 12.99 -6.71 -0.24
CA ASP A 107 12.72 -7.68 -1.30
C ASP A 107 12.91 -7.12 -2.71
N ASP A 108 12.93 -5.78 -2.83
CA ASP A 108 12.98 -5.06 -4.12
C ASP A 108 14.15 -4.05 -4.18
N ARG A 109 15.09 -4.12 -3.23
CA ARG A 109 16.16 -3.13 -3.02
C ARG A 109 17.08 -2.91 -4.21
N SER A 110 17.26 -3.90 -5.04
CA SER A 110 18.15 -3.83 -6.19
C SER A 110 17.47 -3.39 -7.48
N HIS A 111 16.14 -3.46 -7.55
CA HIS A 111 15.37 -3.21 -8.77
C HIS A 111 14.04 -2.53 -8.45
N PRO A 112 13.98 -1.19 -8.32
CA PRO A 112 12.71 -0.48 -8.17
C PRO A 112 11.81 -0.82 -9.35
N THR A 113 10.57 -1.22 -9.06
CA THR A 113 9.60 -1.55 -10.11
C THR A 113 9.22 -0.27 -10.86
N PRO A 114 9.47 -0.17 -12.18
CA PRO A 114 9.10 0.99 -12.97
C PRO A 114 7.59 1.28 -12.83
N GLY A 115 7.23 2.57 -12.79
CA GLY A 115 5.83 3.00 -12.67
C GLY A 115 5.24 2.84 -11.26
N LYS A 116 6.05 2.54 -10.24
CA LYS A 116 5.65 2.47 -8.83
C LYS A 116 6.35 3.53 -7.99
N LYS A 117 5.70 3.91 -6.89
CA LYS A 117 6.26 4.75 -5.83
C LYS A 117 5.95 4.15 -4.46
N TYR A 118 6.66 4.59 -3.43
CA TYR A 118 6.66 3.97 -2.10
C TYR A 118 6.35 5.01 -1.04
N ALA A 119 5.29 4.80 -0.28
CA ALA A 119 5.03 5.53 0.96
C ALA A 119 5.56 4.74 2.15
N GLN A 120 6.06 5.44 3.18
CA GLN A 120 6.64 4.82 4.35
C GLN A 120 6.01 5.35 5.64
N LYS A 121 5.78 4.46 6.60
CA LYS A 121 5.39 4.80 7.97
C LYS A 121 6.34 4.11 8.95
N SER A 122 6.72 4.84 10.00
CA SER A 122 7.36 4.24 11.16
C SER A 122 6.29 3.64 12.06
N VAL A 123 6.47 2.37 12.41
CA VAL A 123 5.62 1.64 13.35
C VAL A 123 6.40 1.44 14.63
N THR A 124 5.85 1.87 15.76
CA THR A 124 6.49 1.78 17.06
C THR A 124 5.98 0.58 17.83
N VAL A 125 6.90 -0.15 18.46
CA VAL A 125 6.61 -1.19 19.45
C VAL A 125 6.95 -0.61 20.81
N ASN A 126 5.96 -0.40 21.67
CA ASN A 126 6.13 0.10 23.02
C ASN A 126 6.11 -1.06 24.01
N PHE A 127 7.10 -1.10 24.88
CA PHE A 127 7.22 -2.06 25.95
C PHE A 127 6.90 -1.35 27.27
N PRO A 128 5.83 -1.74 27.99
CA PRO A 128 5.48 -1.18 29.28
C PRO A 128 6.61 -1.34 30.31
N ASP A 129 6.62 -0.48 31.32
CA ASP A 129 7.54 -0.64 32.46
C ASP A 129 7.39 -2.03 33.10
N GLY A 130 8.51 -2.61 33.46
CA GLY A 130 8.55 -3.98 33.98
C GLY A 130 8.72 -5.06 32.92
N THR A 131 8.73 -4.74 31.63
CA THR A 131 8.95 -5.72 30.55
C THR A 131 10.32 -6.37 30.62
N PHE A 132 11.36 -5.59 30.88
CA PHE A 132 12.76 -6.01 30.96
C PHE A 132 13.22 -6.04 32.41
N THR A 133 13.63 -7.19 32.90
CA THR A 133 13.92 -7.40 34.33
C THR A 133 15.41 -7.56 34.64
N LYS A 134 16.23 -7.87 33.65
CA LYS A 134 17.69 -8.03 33.76
C LYS A 134 18.38 -7.70 32.43
N PRO A 135 19.70 -7.45 32.41
CA PRO A 135 20.45 -7.30 31.17
C PRO A 135 20.41 -8.60 30.35
N GLY A 136 20.35 -8.49 29.03
CA GLY A 136 20.36 -9.62 28.11
C GLY A 136 19.54 -9.36 26.85
N VAL A 137 19.20 -10.40 26.12
CA VAL A 137 18.43 -10.32 24.87
C VAL A 137 17.01 -10.83 25.11
N TYR A 138 16.05 -10.06 24.64
CA TYR A 138 14.62 -10.40 24.70
C TYR A 138 14.08 -10.48 23.30
N ARG A 139 13.45 -11.60 22.94
CA ARG A 139 12.84 -11.81 21.62
C ARG A 139 11.34 -11.57 21.66
N PHE A 140 10.85 -10.86 20.65
CA PHE A 140 9.42 -10.66 20.40
C PHE A 140 9.07 -11.16 19.00
N VAL A 141 7.83 -11.59 18.83
CA VAL A 141 7.29 -11.97 17.55
C VAL A 141 6.26 -10.92 17.14
N ILE A 142 6.58 -10.18 16.07
CA ILE A 142 5.72 -9.17 15.49
C ILE A 142 4.99 -9.81 14.31
N SER A 143 3.67 -9.64 14.22
CA SER A 143 2.90 -10.16 13.11
C SER A 143 1.98 -9.09 12.52
N GLU A 144 2.03 -8.94 11.20
CA GLU A 144 1.08 -8.13 10.47
C GLU A 144 -0.27 -8.86 10.36
N THR A 145 -1.37 -8.15 10.62
CA THR A 145 -2.73 -8.70 10.51
C THR A 145 -3.25 -8.47 9.10
N ASN A 146 -3.68 -9.54 8.43
CA ASN A 146 -4.38 -9.41 7.16
C ASN A 146 -5.83 -9.01 7.40
N ASN A 147 -6.17 -7.75 7.15
CA ASN A 147 -7.51 -7.19 7.28
C ASN A 147 -8.33 -7.27 5.98
N ASN A 148 -7.84 -7.97 4.95
CA ASN A 148 -8.46 -8.09 3.64
C ASN A 148 -8.80 -6.72 3.00
N LEU A 149 -7.88 -5.75 3.09
CA LEU A 149 -8.06 -4.45 2.46
C LEU A 149 -8.17 -4.61 0.93
N PRO A 150 -9.16 -3.95 0.28
CA PRO A 150 -9.38 -4.09 -1.15
C PRO A 150 -8.14 -3.73 -1.98
N GLY A 151 -7.80 -4.59 -2.93
CA GLY A 151 -6.65 -4.41 -3.83
C GLY A 151 -5.28 -4.59 -3.19
N VAL A 152 -5.18 -4.87 -1.88
CA VAL A 152 -3.90 -5.02 -1.17
C VAL A 152 -3.38 -6.45 -1.24
N THR A 153 -2.16 -6.57 -1.73
CA THR A 153 -1.32 -7.77 -1.55
C THR A 153 -0.41 -7.54 -0.35
N TYR A 154 -0.59 -8.35 0.69
CA TYR A 154 0.19 -8.28 1.92
C TYR A 154 1.60 -8.87 1.74
N ASP A 155 2.52 -8.50 2.62
CA ASP A 155 3.86 -9.09 2.72
C ASP A 155 3.75 -10.62 2.80
N SER A 156 4.56 -11.32 2.01
CA SER A 156 4.54 -12.78 1.93
C SER A 156 4.97 -13.46 3.24
N ASN A 157 5.77 -12.76 4.05
CA ASN A 157 6.12 -13.19 5.39
C ASN A 157 5.44 -12.26 6.41
N PRO A 158 4.28 -12.63 6.97
CA PRO A 158 3.56 -11.78 7.91
C PRO A 158 4.21 -11.73 9.30
N THR A 159 5.29 -12.48 9.54
CA THR A 159 5.92 -12.59 10.85
C THR A 159 7.35 -12.08 10.81
N ARG A 160 7.73 -11.31 11.83
CA ARG A 160 9.11 -10.85 12.07
C ARG A 160 9.49 -11.14 13.51
N TYR A 161 10.79 -11.27 13.75
CA TYR A 161 11.39 -11.48 15.07
C TYR A 161 12.17 -10.22 15.45
N LEU A 162 11.80 -9.64 16.58
CA LEU A 162 12.43 -8.44 17.11
C LEU A 162 13.26 -8.82 18.34
N ASP A 163 14.57 -8.77 18.21
CA ASP A 163 15.49 -8.98 19.32
C ASP A 163 15.86 -7.63 19.91
N VAL A 164 15.59 -7.44 21.20
CA VAL A 164 15.86 -6.24 21.97
C VAL A 164 17.02 -6.50 22.94
N PHE A 165 18.07 -5.72 22.83
CA PHE A 165 19.27 -5.83 23.65
C PHE A 165 19.17 -4.84 24.81
N VAL A 166 19.16 -5.38 26.03
CA VAL A 166 19.09 -4.61 27.28
C VAL A 166 20.43 -4.70 27.99
N VAL A 167 20.94 -3.57 28.41
CA VAL A 167 22.21 -3.45 29.14
C VAL A 167 21.97 -2.83 30.53
N ALA A 168 22.89 -3.03 31.45
CA ALA A 168 22.94 -2.35 32.73
C ALA A 168 24.18 -1.46 32.78
N ASN A 169 24.06 -0.26 33.37
CA ASN A 169 25.20 0.58 33.67
C ASN A 169 25.87 0.14 34.99
N GLU A 170 26.93 0.83 35.42
CA GLU A 170 27.67 0.57 36.67
C GLU A 170 26.82 0.65 37.92
N ASN A 171 25.69 1.36 37.90
CA ASN A 171 24.74 1.48 38.99
C ASN A 171 23.57 0.48 38.91
N ASN A 172 23.67 -0.57 38.09
CA ASN A 172 22.62 -1.56 37.81
C ASN A 172 21.31 -0.96 37.24
N VAL A 173 21.39 0.20 36.58
CA VAL A 173 20.25 0.80 35.88
C VAL A 173 20.18 0.22 34.47
N LEU A 174 19.04 -0.39 34.18
CA LEU A 174 18.78 -0.97 32.84
C LEU A 174 18.50 0.09 31.80
N SER A 175 18.88 -0.20 30.55
CA SER A 175 18.48 0.57 29.37
C SER A 175 18.40 -0.33 28.14
N VAL A 176 17.49 0.00 27.21
CA VAL A 176 17.51 -0.60 25.87
C VAL A 176 18.66 0.02 25.09
N ASP A 177 19.65 -0.79 24.72
CA ASP A 177 20.81 -0.34 23.97
C ASP A 177 20.53 -0.32 22.46
N SER A 178 19.96 -1.41 21.96
CA SER A 178 19.69 -1.59 20.53
C SER A 178 18.62 -2.64 20.31
N TYR A 179 18.18 -2.74 19.05
CA TYR A 179 17.26 -3.80 18.62
C TYR A 179 17.51 -4.18 17.16
N VAL A 180 17.12 -5.41 16.80
CA VAL A 180 17.24 -5.95 15.43
C VAL A 180 15.95 -6.65 15.07
N LEU A 181 15.36 -6.25 13.95
CA LEU A 181 14.23 -6.96 13.35
C LEU A 181 14.74 -7.94 12.29
N ARG A 182 14.21 -9.17 12.27
CA ARG A 182 14.62 -10.23 11.34
C ARG A 182 13.40 -10.97 10.79
N ASP A 183 13.56 -11.59 9.63
CA ASP A 183 12.51 -12.36 8.96
C ASP A 183 12.38 -13.80 9.49
N ALA A 184 13.37 -14.28 10.23
CA ALA A 184 13.35 -15.61 10.88
C ALA A 184 13.92 -15.54 12.30
N ALA A 185 13.49 -16.48 13.16
CA ALA A 185 14.11 -16.71 14.45
C ALA A 185 15.45 -17.43 14.24
N THR A 186 16.51 -16.92 14.84
CA THR A 186 17.84 -17.47 14.75
C THR A 186 18.55 -17.36 16.09
N ASP A 187 19.35 -18.33 16.45
CA ASP A 187 20.17 -18.31 17.64
C ASP A 187 21.25 -17.22 17.55
N ILE A 188 21.65 -16.71 18.72
CA ILE A 188 22.70 -15.72 18.82
C ILE A 188 23.90 -16.38 19.49
N GLY A 189 25.05 -16.40 18.81
CA GLY A 189 26.29 -16.96 19.32
C GLY A 189 26.84 -16.19 20.52
N THR A 190 27.72 -16.83 21.29
CA THR A 190 28.39 -16.21 22.44
C THR A 190 29.27 -14.99 22.07
N ASN A 191 29.63 -14.86 20.79
CA ASN A 191 30.29 -13.67 20.24
C ASN A 191 29.32 -12.54 19.85
N GLY A 192 28.01 -12.72 20.08
CA GLY A 192 26.97 -11.76 19.73
C GLY A 192 26.56 -11.78 18.24
N GLU A 193 27.06 -12.72 17.44
CA GLU A 193 26.66 -12.88 16.05
C GLU A 193 25.56 -13.95 15.92
N TYR A 194 24.70 -13.80 14.91
CA TYR A 194 23.66 -14.78 14.62
C TYR A 194 24.27 -16.05 14.00
N VAL A 195 23.84 -17.21 14.47
CA VAL A 195 24.37 -18.54 14.11
C VAL A 195 23.47 -19.18 13.07
N GLU A 196 24.07 -19.94 12.15
CA GLU A 196 23.42 -20.77 11.13
C GLU A 196 22.24 -20.10 10.40
N ASP A 197 22.39 -19.75 9.14
CA ASP A 197 21.42 -19.05 8.33
C ASP A 197 20.71 -17.93 9.12
N PRO A 198 21.41 -16.83 9.42
CA PRO A 198 20.99 -15.87 10.43
C PRO A 198 19.72 -15.09 10.08
N GLY A 199 18.86 -15.54 9.16
CA GLY A 199 17.74 -14.81 8.64
C GLY A 199 18.15 -13.41 8.15
N VAL A 200 17.50 -12.84 7.20
CA VAL A 200 17.86 -11.51 6.71
C VAL A 200 17.41 -10.45 7.72
N LYS A 201 18.25 -9.45 7.98
CA LYS A 201 17.79 -8.25 8.70
C LYS A 201 16.64 -7.63 7.92
N SER A 202 15.51 -7.44 8.58
CA SER A 202 14.34 -6.81 8.01
C SER A 202 14.27 -5.33 8.41
N SER A 203 13.84 -4.46 7.51
CA SER A 203 13.47 -3.10 7.86
C SER A 203 12.01 -3.01 8.32
N GLY A 204 11.19 -4.03 8.06
CA GLY A 204 9.77 -4.07 8.38
C GLY A 204 8.97 -4.88 7.36
N TYR A 205 7.83 -4.34 6.93
CA TYR A 205 6.88 -5.01 6.05
C TYR A 205 6.63 -4.19 4.79
N THR A 206 6.35 -4.88 3.68
CA THR A 206 6.02 -4.26 2.39
C THR A 206 4.73 -4.82 1.84
N ASN A 207 3.70 -3.98 1.72
CA ASN A 207 2.45 -4.33 1.05
C ASN A 207 2.35 -3.57 -0.28
N ARG A 208 1.63 -4.16 -1.23
CA ARG A 208 1.43 -3.60 -2.57
C ARG A 208 -0.05 -3.37 -2.80
N LEU A 209 -0.41 -2.19 -3.29
CA LEU A 209 -1.76 -1.88 -3.72
C LEU A 209 -1.83 -1.99 -5.24
N THR A 210 -2.71 -2.86 -5.74
CA THR A 210 -3.04 -2.96 -7.15
C THR A 210 -4.12 -1.94 -7.48
N GLN A 211 -3.86 -1.09 -8.47
CA GLN A 211 -4.70 0.03 -8.85
C GLN A 211 -4.96 0.01 -10.36
N TYR A 212 -6.11 0.55 -10.75
CA TYR A 212 -6.57 0.66 -12.13
C TYR A 212 -7.24 2.00 -12.38
N ASP A 213 -7.23 2.42 -13.64
CA ASP A 213 -7.91 3.62 -14.10
C ASP A 213 -9.29 3.26 -14.65
N PHE A 214 -10.24 4.19 -14.48
CA PHE A 214 -11.56 4.08 -15.07
C PHE A 214 -11.88 5.33 -15.88
N GLU A 215 -12.21 5.16 -17.17
CA GLU A 215 -12.55 6.26 -18.07
C GLU A 215 -13.96 6.14 -18.59
N PHE A 216 -14.65 7.27 -18.81
CA PHE A 216 -15.84 7.32 -19.64
C PHE A 216 -15.81 8.52 -20.57
N SER A 217 -16.46 8.37 -21.73
CA SER A 217 -16.41 9.34 -22.81
C SER A 217 -17.76 9.53 -23.48
N LYS A 218 -17.93 10.68 -24.17
CA LYS A 218 -19.17 11.02 -24.87
C LYS A 218 -18.95 11.25 -26.36
N THR A 219 -19.85 10.68 -27.15
CA THR A 219 -19.99 10.94 -28.59
C THR A 219 -21.45 11.29 -28.92
N ILE A 220 -21.67 12.24 -29.81
CA ILE A 220 -22.99 12.61 -30.32
C ILE A 220 -23.02 12.32 -31.82
N SER A 221 -24.05 11.63 -32.30
CA SER A 221 -24.22 11.25 -33.71
C SER A 221 -25.63 11.53 -34.23
N GLY A 222 -25.83 11.37 -35.55
CA GLY A 222 -27.12 11.55 -36.20
C GLY A 222 -27.27 12.89 -36.92
N ASN A 223 -28.20 12.90 -37.89
CA ASN A 223 -28.39 14.04 -38.78
C ASN A 223 -29.20 15.21 -38.20
N GLN A 224 -29.89 14.98 -37.05
CA GLN A 224 -30.60 16.00 -36.28
C GLN A 224 -30.01 16.21 -34.88
N ALA A 225 -28.84 15.66 -34.62
CA ALA A 225 -28.17 15.83 -33.36
C ALA A 225 -27.50 17.20 -33.21
N ASP A 226 -27.73 17.88 -32.10
CA ASP A 226 -26.91 19.02 -31.69
C ASP A 226 -25.58 18.53 -31.14
N LYS A 227 -24.50 18.80 -31.87
CA LYS A 227 -23.15 18.35 -31.52
C LYS A 227 -22.57 19.09 -30.31
N ASN A 228 -23.13 20.24 -29.94
CA ASN A 228 -22.70 21.04 -28.80
C ASN A 228 -23.55 20.82 -27.55
N LYS A 229 -24.59 19.98 -27.66
CA LYS A 229 -25.42 19.65 -26.50
C LYS A 229 -24.59 18.98 -25.43
N ARG A 230 -24.80 19.40 -24.18
CA ARG A 230 -24.25 18.72 -23.00
C ARG A 230 -25.25 17.75 -22.43
N PHE A 231 -24.75 16.64 -21.90
CA PHE A 231 -25.49 15.58 -21.24
C PHE A 231 -24.95 15.39 -19.82
N ASN A 232 -25.85 15.19 -18.87
CA ASN A 232 -25.46 14.95 -17.48
C ASN A 232 -25.15 13.45 -17.26
N PHE A 233 -24.04 13.22 -16.59
CA PHE A 233 -23.57 11.89 -16.22
C PHE A 233 -23.41 11.81 -14.72
N THR A 234 -23.83 10.70 -14.14
CA THR A 234 -23.55 10.34 -12.75
C THR A 234 -22.61 9.15 -12.71
N LEU A 235 -21.43 9.33 -12.13
CA LEU A 235 -20.51 8.26 -11.79
C LEU A 235 -20.74 7.85 -10.35
N THR A 236 -20.98 6.56 -10.11
CA THR A 236 -21.01 5.96 -8.77
C THR A 236 -19.86 4.99 -8.63
N ILE A 237 -19.07 5.13 -7.55
CA ILE A 237 -17.98 4.24 -7.19
C ILE A 237 -18.34 3.53 -5.90
N THR A 238 -18.09 2.23 -5.80
CA THR A 238 -18.28 1.42 -4.59
C THR A 238 -17.12 0.46 -4.40
N GLY A 239 -16.85 0.05 -3.15
CA GLY A 239 -15.76 -0.89 -2.84
C GLY A 239 -14.35 -0.31 -3.04
N ALA A 240 -14.23 1.01 -3.18
CA ALA A 240 -12.94 1.68 -3.26
C ALA A 240 -12.40 1.99 -1.85
N ASN A 241 -11.07 2.02 -1.71
CA ASN A 241 -10.45 2.50 -0.48
C ASN A 241 -10.78 3.99 -0.27
N PRO A 242 -11.02 4.44 0.98
CA PRO A 242 -11.27 5.84 1.26
C PRO A 242 -10.10 6.74 0.79
N GLY A 243 -10.42 7.92 0.27
CA GLY A 243 -9.39 8.86 -0.17
C GLY A 243 -9.83 9.74 -1.32
N THR A 244 -8.95 10.63 -1.76
CA THR A 244 -9.17 11.52 -2.91
C THR A 244 -8.39 11.00 -4.11
N TYR A 245 -9.11 10.75 -5.19
CA TYR A 245 -8.59 10.20 -6.44
C TYR A 245 -8.49 11.28 -7.52
N PRO A 246 -7.36 11.39 -8.22
CA PRO A 246 -7.21 12.36 -9.30
C PRO A 246 -8.18 12.08 -10.44
N ILE A 247 -8.66 13.17 -11.08
CA ILE A 247 -9.43 13.10 -12.33
C ILE A 247 -8.64 13.83 -13.40
N ILE A 248 -8.54 13.19 -14.57
CA ILE A 248 -8.15 13.83 -15.83
C ILE A 248 -9.43 14.02 -16.63
N ALA A 249 -9.83 15.29 -16.84
CA ALA A 249 -11.02 15.65 -17.58
C ALA A 249 -10.64 16.41 -18.86
N HIS A 250 -11.33 16.13 -19.96
CA HIS A 250 -11.21 16.89 -21.21
C HIS A 250 -12.59 17.36 -21.67
N ASP A 251 -12.73 18.66 -21.88
CA ASP A 251 -13.97 19.34 -22.26
C ASP A 251 -15.17 19.00 -21.38
N VAL A 252 -14.96 18.99 -20.07
CA VAL A 252 -15.99 18.75 -19.05
C VAL A 252 -16.29 20.05 -18.33
N GLU A 253 -17.58 20.35 -18.11
CA GLU A 253 -18.00 21.55 -17.40
C GLU A 253 -17.46 21.54 -15.95
N GLY A 254 -16.95 22.70 -15.50
CA GLY A 254 -16.35 22.83 -14.16
C GLY A 254 -14.93 22.27 -14.05
N ASN A 255 -14.39 21.61 -15.08
CA ASN A 255 -13.04 21.04 -15.10
C ASN A 255 -12.68 20.30 -13.80
N PRO A 256 -13.39 19.21 -13.47
CA PRO A 256 -13.15 18.47 -12.22
C PRO A 256 -11.73 17.88 -12.19
N THR A 257 -11.05 18.00 -11.05
CA THR A 257 -9.67 17.50 -10.87
C THR A 257 -9.55 16.33 -9.91
N SER A 258 -10.62 16.01 -9.16
CA SER A 258 -10.62 14.91 -8.22
C SER A 258 -12.03 14.46 -7.86
N ILE A 259 -12.12 13.22 -7.31
CA ILE A 259 -13.30 12.67 -6.65
C ILE A 259 -12.89 12.07 -5.29
N THR A 260 -13.71 12.28 -4.25
CA THR A 260 -13.41 11.77 -2.91
C THR A 260 -14.30 10.60 -2.57
N VAL A 261 -13.68 9.47 -2.24
CA VAL A 261 -14.32 8.27 -1.71
C VAL A 261 -14.39 8.38 -0.20
N GLY A 262 -15.59 8.25 0.36
CA GLY A 262 -15.83 8.31 1.80
C GLY A 262 -15.37 7.06 2.55
N ALA A 263 -15.43 7.11 3.89
CA ALA A 263 -15.04 5.99 4.76
C ALA A 263 -15.85 4.70 4.54
N ASN A 264 -17.04 4.82 3.94
CA ASN A 264 -17.89 3.69 3.56
C ASN A 264 -17.48 3.03 2.22
N GLY A 265 -16.39 3.50 1.58
CA GLY A 265 -15.90 2.99 0.31
C GLY A 265 -16.74 3.42 -0.90
N THR A 266 -17.52 4.51 -0.79
CA THR A 266 -18.39 4.98 -1.87
C THR A 266 -18.12 6.44 -2.24
N ALA A 267 -18.34 6.76 -3.53
CA ALA A 267 -18.35 8.12 -4.04
C ALA A 267 -19.42 8.27 -5.12
N THR A 268 -19.92 9.51 -5.29
CA THR A 268 -20.77 9.90 -6.42
C THR A 268 -20.25 11.21 -6.99
N GLY A 269 -20.09 11.27 -8.31
CA GLY A 269 -19.70 12.46 -9.04
C GLY A 269 -20.66 12.76 -10.17
N GLU A 270 -20.96 14.04 -10.39
CA GLU A 270 -21.81 14.50 -11.49
C GLU A 270 -20.94 15.27 -12.51
N TYR A 271 -21.17 15.01 -13.78
CA TYR A 271 -20.35 15.54 -14.88
C TYR A 271 -21.23 15.93 -16.04
N SER A 272 -20.90 17.05 -16.70
CA SER A 272 -21.61 17.52 -17.88
C SER A 272 -20.69 17.41 -19.10
N LEU A 273 -20.98 16.48 -20.00
CA LEU A 273 -20.14 16.10 -21.15
C LEU A 273 -20.81 16.47 -22.48
N THR A 274 -20.00 16.83 -23.46
CA THR A 274 -20.40 17.00 -24.86
C THR A 274 -19.64 16.03 -25.76
N SER A 275 -19.83 16.12 -27.08
CA SER A 275 -19.13 15.23 -28.03
C SER A 275 -17.61 15.44 -27.97
N GLY A 276 -16.86 14.39 -27.66
CA GLY A 276 -15.41 14.42 -27.52
C GLY A 276 -14.92 14.56 -26.07
N SER A 277 -15.83 14.82 -25.12
CA SER A 277 -15.45 14.90 -23.69
C SER A 277 -15.04 13.54 -23.14
N THR A 278 -14.06 13.55 -22.20
CA THR A 278 -13.63 12.39 -21.44
C THR A 278 -13.45 12.73 -19.97
N VAL A 279 -13.71 11.76 -19.10
CA VAL A 279 -13.41 11.80 -17.67
C VAL A 279 -12.68 10.51 -17.32
N GLN A 280 -11.48 10.61 -16.73
CA GLN A 280 -10.70 9.47 -16.26
C GLN A 280 -10.42 9.62 -14.77
N VAL A 281 -10.79 8.64 -13.97
CA VAL A 281 -10.44 8.53 -12.54
C VAL A 281 -9.19 7.66 -12.43
N ILE A 282 -8.17 8.17 -11.75
CA ILE A 282 -6.85 7.54 -11.69
C ILE A 282 -6.68 6.75 -10.40
N GLY A 283 -6.22 5.49 -10.53
CA GLY A 283 -5.64 4.73 -9.43
C GLY A 283 -6.64 4.18 -8.41
N LEU A 284 -7.86 3.85 -8.81
CA LEU A 284 -8.80 3.09 -7.97
C LEU A 284 -8.25 1.69 -7.68
N ASN A 285 -8.46 1.17 -6.48
CA ASN A 285 -7.99 -0.18 -6.14
C ASN A 285 -8.67 -1.27 -6.96
N ALA A 286 -7.96 -2.36 -7.20
CA ALA A 286 -8.54 -3.57 -7.76
C ALA A 286 -9.77 -4.02 -6.97
N GLY A 287 -10.82 -4.44 -7.69
CA GLY A 287 -12.10 -4.84 -7.12
C GLY A 287 -13.08 -3.70 -6.83
N ALA A 288 -12.69 -2.43 -6.97
CA ALA A 288 -13.65 -1.32 -6.97
C ALA A 288 -14.64 -1.46 -8.12
N VAL A 289 -15.87 -0.99 -7.92
CA VAL A 289 -16.94 -1.08 -8.91
C VAL A 289 -17.38 0.33 -9.30
N CYS A 290 -17.31 0.61 -10.61
CA CYS A 290 -17.76 1.86 -11.21
C CYS A 290 -19.05 1.65 -11.98
N THR A 291 -20.01 2.56 -11.82
CA THR A 291 -21.24 2.61 -12.62
C THR A 291 -21.43 4.03 -13.14
N VAL A 292 -21.59 4.17 -14.45
CA VAL A 292 -21.88 5.47 -15.06
C VAL A 292 -23.29 5.44 -15.64
N THR A 293 -24.08 6.45 -15.32
CA THR A 293 -25.44 6.62 -15.86
C THR A 293 -25.53 8.01 -16.50
N GLU A 294 -26.10 8.05 -17.69
CA GLU A 294 -26.33 9.26 -18.46
C GLU A 294 -27.82 9.66 -18.44
N ASP A 295 -28.12 10.95 -18.39
CA ASP A 295 -29.40 11.50 -18.82
C ASP A 295 -29.36 11.74 -20.33
N ALA A 296 -29.91 10.82 -21.10
CA ALA A 296 -29.81 10.84 -22.55
C ALA A 296 -30.86 11.74 -23.23
N ASP A 297 -31.82 12.30 -22.45
CA ASP A 297 -32.93 13.11 -22.91
C ASP A 297 -33.69 12.43 -24.08
N ASP A 298 -33.94 13.13 -25.19
CA ASP A 298 -34.65 12.62 -26.37
C ASP A 298 -33.77 11.92 -27.42
N TYR A 299 -32.52 11.53 -27.03
CA TYR A 299 -31.59 10.80 -27.86
C TYR A 299 -31.67 9.27 -27.60
N THR A 300 -31.39 8.50 -28.63
CA THR A 300 -31.14 7.06 -28.46
C THR A 300 -29.74 6.84 -27.94
N ALA A 301 -29.64 6.41 -26.68
CA ALA A 301 -28.37 6.13 -26.03
C ALA A 301 -27.87 4.72 -26.30
N THR A 302 -26.59 4.58 -26.52
CA THR A 302 -25.85 3.31 -26.49
C THR A 302 -24.56 3.52 -25.72
N HIS A 303 -24.04 2.46 -25.10
CA HIS A 303 -22.72 2.48 -24.49
C HIS A 303 -21.90 1.28 -24.91
N ARG A 304 -20.58 1.36 -24.73
CA ARG A 304 -19.64 0.28 -25.04
C ARG A 304 -18.60 0.22 -23.94
N LEU A 305 -18.41 -0.95 -23.34
CA LEU A 305 -17.32 -1.22 -22.43
C LEU A 305 -16.10 -1.68 -23.24
N ASP A 306 -14.97 -0.99 -23.08
CA ASP A 306 -13.71 -1.25 -23.77
C ASP A 306 -13.86 -1.38 -25.30
N SER A 307 -13.36 -2.46 -25.86
CA SER A 307 -13.51 -2.82 -27.28
C SER A 307 -14.72 -3.72 -27.56
N GLY A 308 -15.63 -3.91 -26.58
CA GLY A 308 -16.82 -4.76 -26.73
C GLY A 308 -17.85 -4.22 -27.71
N ASN A 309 -18.96 -4.91 -27.84
CA ASN A 309 -20.07 -4.48 -28.70
C ASN A 309 -20.85 -3.31 -28.04
N ALA A 310 -21.44 -2.45 -28.87
CA ALA A 310 -22.35 -1.44 -28.40
C ALA A 310 -23.63 -2.08 -27.84
N VAL A 311 -24.03 -1.65 -26.64
CA VAL A 311 -25.22 -2.06 -25.91
C VAL A 311 -26.19 -0.90 -25.85
N SER A 312 -27.48 -1.14 -26.06
CA SER A 312 -28.53 -0.13 -25.94
C SER A 312 -28.76 0.21 -24.47
N GLY A 313 -28.88 1.50 -24.19
CA GLY A 313 -29.14 2.01 -22.83
C GLY A 313 -28.21 3.14 -22.44
N ASN A 314 -28.57 3.80 -21.36
CA ASN A 314 -27.91 4.98 -20.81
C ASN A 314 -27.07 4.68 -19.54
N SER A 315 -26.84 3.42 -19.20
CA SER A 315 -26.04 3.01 -18.05
C SER A 315 -25.00 1.96 -18.46
N SER A 316 -23.77 2.13 -18.00
CA SER A 316 -22.70 1.14 -18.18
C SER A 316 -22.98 -0.20 -17.49
N GLY A 317 -23.94 -0.21 -16.53
CA GLY A 317 -23.97 -1.25 -15.53
C GLY A 317 -22.75 -1.20 -14.60
N ALA A 318 -22.63 -2.19 -13.73
CA ALA A 318 -21.52 -2.30 -12.78
C ALA A 318 -20.26 -2.82 -13.48
N VAL A 319 -19.20 -2.04 -13.51
CA VAL A 319 -17.87 -2.39 -14.04
C VAL A 319 -16.93 -2.63 -12.88
N THR A 320 -16.51 -3.88 -12.67
CA THR A 320 -15.55 -4.24 -11.62
C THR A 320 -14.13 -4.07 -12.16
N LEU A 321 -13.30 -3.31 -11.46
CA LEU A 321 -11.92 -3.03 -11.88
C LEU A 321 -11.01 -4.23 -11.62
N ASN A 322 -10.66 -4.93 -12.67
CA ASN A 322 -9.64 -5.99 -12.72
C ASN A 322 -8.52 -5.68 -13.73
N SER A 323 -8.68 -4.60 -14.45
CA SER A 323 -7.75 -3.90 -15.35
C SER A 323 -8.21 -2.45 -15.50
N ASP A 324 -7.49 -1.65 -16.30
CA ASP A 324 -8.02 -0.36 -16.75
C ASP A 324 -9.24 -0.61 -17.65
N HIS A 325 -10.31 0.15 -17.41
CA HIS A 325 -11.57 0.04 -18.17
C HIS A 325 -12.01 1.40 -18.71
N SER A 326 -12.66 1.37 -19.88
CA SER A 326 -13.25 2.55 -20.49
C SER A 326 -14.70 2.29 -20.96
N VAL A 327 -15.58 3.28 -20.78
CA VAL A 327 -16.97 3.23 -21.24
C VAL A 327 -17.24 4.37 -22.22
N ALA A 328 -17.53 4.04 -23.47
CA ALA A 328 -17.85 5.03 -24.49
C ALA A 328 -19.37 5.12 -24.68
N PHE A 329 -19.97 6.29 -24.33
CA PHE A 329 -21.38 6.59 -24.55
C PHE A 329 -21.59 7.29 -25.88
N THR A 330 -22.61 6.85 -26.64
CA THR A 330 -23.01 7.47 -27.91
C THR A 330 -24.50 7.78 -27.90
N ASN A 331 -24.85 9.06 -28.08
CA ASN A 331 -26.24 9.50 -28.27
C ASN A 331 -26.51 9.79 -29.74
N THR A 332 -27.54 9.15 -30.28
CA THR A 332 -27.93 9.30 -31.68
C THR A 332 -29.31 9.94 -31.79
N ARG A 333 -29.42 10.99 -32.62
CA ARG A 333 -30.70 11.59 -32.96
C ARG A 333 -30.81 11.72 -34.49
N ASN A 334 -31.66 10.88 -35.06
CA ASN A 334 -31.93 10.89 -36.48
C ASN A 334 -33.35 11.38 -36.73
N GLY A 335 -33.52 12.23 -37.70
CA GLY A 335 -34.83 12.64 -38.18
C GLY A 335 -35.05 12.17 -39.63
N VAL A 336 -36.30 11.93 -39.93
CA VAL A 336 -36.71 11.68 -41.31
C VAL A 336 -36.77 13.04 -42.03
N ILE A 337 -35.97 13.21 -43.07
CA ILE A 337 -36.10 14.34 -43.94
C ILE A 337 -37.34 14.13 -44.82
N PRO A 338 -38.38 14.97 -44.72
CA PRO A 338 -39.66 14.76 -45.48
C PRO A 338 -39.56 15.00 -46.98
N THR A 339 -38.40 15.06 -47.55
CA THR A 339 -38.16 15.22 -48.98
C THR A 339 -37.55 13.93 -49.47
N GLY A 340 -38.25 13.15 -50.27
CA GLY A 340 -37.96 11.84 -50.90
C GLY A 340 -36.53 11.55 -51.41
N VAL A 341 -35.52 12.09 -50.74
CA VAL A 341 -34.11 11.81 -50.95
C VAL A 341 -33.62 10.92 -49.80
N ILE A 342 -33.61 9.63 -50.03
CA ILE A 342 -32.94 8.66 -49.16
C ILE A 342 -31.43 8.91 -49.29
N MET A 343 -30.86 9.70 -48.37
CA MET A 343 -29.42 9.75 -48.21
C MET A 343 -28.98 8.56 -47.34
N THR A 344 -28.55 7.48 -47.99
CA THR A 344 -27.82 6.40 -47.35
C THR A 344 -26.42 6.92 -46.98
N ILE A 345 -26.29 7.53 -45.80
CA ILE A 345 -24.99 7.84 -45.25
C ILE A 345 -24.57 6.61 -44.43
N ALA A 346 -23.55 5.91 -44.92
CA ALA A 346 -22.99 4.75 -44.21
C ALA A 346 -22.43 5.19 -42.84
N PRO A 347 -22.95 4.67 -41.70
CA PRO A 347 -22.62 5.16 -40.38
C PRO A 347 -21.26 4.68 -39.84
N PHE A 348 -20.44 4.00 -40.67
CA PHE A 348 -19.28 3.23 -40.20
C PHE A 348 -17.93 3.98 -40.25
N ALA A 349 -17.82 5.11 -40.94
CA ALA A 349 -16.53 5.79 -41.12
C ALA A 349 -16.08 6.63 -39.91
N ILE A 350 -17.00 7.13 -39.10
CA ILE A 350 -16.68 8.06 -38.00
C ILE A 350 -16.25 7.30 -36.72
N GLY A 351 -16.82 6.11 -36.47
CA GLY A 351 -16.47 5.28 -35.32
C GLY A 351 -15.01 4.82 -35.31
N ILE A 352 -14.43 4.59 -36.48
CA ILE A 352 -13.05 4.09 -36.61
C ILE A 352 -12.00 5.14 -36.29
N CYS A 353 -12.24 6.41 -36.60
CA CYS A 353 -11.27 7.48 -36.37
C CYS A 353 -11.13 7.85 -34.88
N VAL A 354 -12.22 7.84 -34.12
CA VAL A 354 -12.19 8.16 -32.68
C VAL A 354 -11.56 7.00 -31.90
N PHE A 355 -11.84 5.75 -32.27
CA PHE A 355 -11.22 4.58 -31.64
C PHE A 355 -9.72 4.47 -31.88
N GLY A 356 -9.27 4.83 -33.09
CA GLY A 356 -7.83 4.88 -33.39
C GLY A 356 -7.07 5.86 -32.49
N ALA A 357 -7.65 7.01 -32.20
CA ALA A 357 -7.03 8.04 -31.35
C ALA A 357 -6.95 7.59 -29.87
N VAL A 358 -8.00 6.95 -29.34
CA VAL A 358 -8.04 6.47 -27.96
C VAL A 358 -7.06 5.28 -27.75
N ILE A 359 -7.03 4.35 -28.71
CA ILE A 359 -6.08 3.22 -28.67
C ILE A 359 -4.63 3.72 -28.78
N ILE A 360 -4.35 4.69 -29.63
CA ILE A 360 -3.03 5.29 -29.78
C ILE A 360 -2.64 6.01 -28.49
N PHE A 361 -3.57 6.67 -27.81
CA PHE A 361 -3.31 7.36 -26.53
C PHE A 361 -3.00 6.35 -25.41
N ILE A 362 -3.79 5.27 -25.29
CA ILE A 362 -3.57 4.18 -24.32
C ILE A 362 -2.22 3.48 -24.58
N ILE A 363 -1.91 3.18 -25.85
CA ILE A 363 -0.64 2.55 -26.23
C ILE A 363 0.55 3.50 -26.01
N SER A 364 0.40 4.80 -26.28
CA SER A 364 1.46 5.78 -26.08
C SER A 364 1.76 5.99 -24.57
N ARG A 365 0.74 5.92 -23.71
CA ARG A 365 0.92 5.92 -22.26
C ARG A 365 1.58 4.65 -21.73
N ARG A 366 1.20 3.46 -22.24
CA ARG A 366 1.89 2.20 -21.91
C ARG A 366 3.38 2.24 -22.29
N LYS A 367 3.72 2.85 -23.43
CA LYS A 367 5.12 2.98 -23.89
C LYS A 367 5.94 3.93 -23.00
N ARG A 368 5.31 4.95 -22.38
CA ARG A 368 5.96 5.87 -21.42
C ARG A 368 6.11 5.27 -20.00
N ARG A 369 5.41 4.18 -19.70
CA ARG A 369 5.52 3.43 -18.43
C ARG A 369 6.62 2.35 -18.46
N ASN A 370 7.18 2.06 -19.62
CA ASN A 370 8.20 1.03 -19.84
C ASN A 370 9.59 1.61 -20.18
N TYR A 371 9.81 2.92 -19.94
CA TYR A 371 11.11 3.60 -20.06
C TYR A 371 11.47 4.28 -18.74
#